data_1e03c93a45601bcc8a2de67181226da1
#
_entry.id   1e03c93a45601bcc8a2de67181226da1
#
_cell.length_a   1.000
_cell.length_b   1.000
_cell.length_c   1.000
_cell.angle_alpha   90.00
_cell.angle_beta   90.00
_cell.angle_gamma   90.00
#
_symmetry.space_group_name_H-M   'P 1'
#
loop_
_entity.id
_entity.type
_entity.pdbx_description
1 polymer ?
#
loop_
_entity_poly.entity_id
_entity_poly.type
_entity_poly.pdbx_seq_one_letter_code
_entity_poly.pdbx_strand_id
1 'polypeptide(L)'
;KNKLKKFSYEVRLTSKDFCRKLIENEITYNKEIQKISDEIKNQNWFYLSWEYDPTVVNMLNMLDIIHDKFKNTSNIFYELLIGDQCPIIFHFLPMEEFSLTDELYIKMNARGKPLTPFENFKAGFSELLNKDYKTKLDNEWLDIFWNITKEKYKEKNKLLPDLAEEKFYNFFSNITLLFYVETNDIDKNFIDTYDLQNVFDKDLKGNNRNLFNDTNVKRIINVLDSIQTYISNDLVKNYFINFLKPHNEINYWERVRFYSLLMLIDNEVTDNDIVAKWLRVTKNLINNKLIDSPGDFSKAIKSLKNLSNRINDIYNYLQQKEIEFFDEEQVEEEKTKAKLICSDNEWKGLIIDAEQFQYFDGQIGFLLEMSKNNGNEYDKNKFKQYSELMQLI
;
A
#
# COMPACT_ATOMS: atom_id res chain seq x y z
N LYS A 1 8.15 -7.25 41.20
CA LYS A 1 7.10 -6.98 40.21
C LYS A 1 6.95 -5.47 39.90
N ASN A 2 6.82 -4.56 40.89
CA ASN A 2 6.57 -3.13 40.64
C ASN A 2 7.68 -2.39 39.88
N LYS A 3 8.96 -2.77 40.04
CA LYS A 3 10.09 -2.22 39.27
C LYS A 3 10.07 -2.70 37.81
N LEU A 4 9.73 -3.96 37.56
CA LEU A 4 9.65 -4.55 36.22
C LEU A 4 8.50 -4.00 35.40
N LYS A 5 7.39 -3.58 36.04
CA LYS A 5 6.27 -2.91 35.34
C LYS A 5 6.63 -1.58 34.68
N LYS A 6 7.77 -0.99 35.05
CA LYS A 6 8.29 0.20 34.39
C LYS A 6 8.94 -0.07 33.03
N PHE A 7 9.31 -1.34 32.75
CA PHE A 7 9.82 -1.75 31.47
C PHE A 7 8.66 -1.86 30.47
N SER A 8 8.71 -1.09 29.44
CA SER A 8 7.62 -0.98 28.48
C SER A 8 8.15 -0.53 27.12
N TYR A 9 7.52 -0.98 26.05
CA TYR A 9 7.72 -0.44 24.71
C TYR A 9 6.75 0.70 24.47
N GLU A 10 7.24 1.84 24.02
CA GLU A 10 6.40 3.01 23.79
C GLU A 10 5.61 2.91 22.50
N VAL A 11 6.24 2.40 21.45
CA VAL A 11 5.71 2.38 20.08
C VAL A 11 5.27 1.00 19.56
N ARG A 12 5.40 -0.08 20.36
CA ARG A 12 5.04 -1.45 19.97
C ARG A 12 3.99 -2.00 20.94
N LEU A 13 2.73 -1.83 20.57
CA LEU A 13 1.60 -2.20 21.46
C LEU A 13 1.57 -3.70 21.78
N THR A 14 1.81 -4.57 20.81
CA THR A 14 1.87 -6.02 20.99
C THR A 14 2.96 -6.44 21.96
N SER A 15 4.18 -5.94 21.74
CA SER A 15 5.32 -6.19 22.62
C SER A 15 5.10 -5.61 24.04
N LYS A 16 4.48 -4.44 24.12
CA LYS A 16 4.09 -3.79 25.39
C LYS A 16 3.12 -4.64 26.20
N ASP A 17 2.07 -5.11 25.53
CA ASP A 17 1.04 -5.96 26.16
C ASP A 17 1.62 -7.29 26.59
N PHE A 18 2.46 -7.92 25.75
CA PHE A 18 3.16 -9.14 26.11
C PHE A 18 4.03 -8.96 27.36
N CYS A 19 4.88 -7.92 27.40
CA CYS A 19 5.72 -7.63 28.57
C CYS A 19 4.88 -7.43 29.83
N ARG A 20 3.80 -6.68 29.74
CA ARG A 20 2.88 -6.45 30.86
C ARG A 20 2.30 -7.77 31.36
N LYS A 21 1.75 -8.59 30.48
CA LYS A 21 1.15 -9.88 30.83
C LYS A 21 2.17 -10.85 31.40
N LEU A 22 3.38 -10.90 30.84
CA LEU A 22 4.48 -11.71 31.34
C LEU A 22 4.87 -11.35 32.79
N ILE A 23 4.86 -10.05 33.14
CA ILE A 23 5.22 -9.56 34.48
C ILE A 23 4.05 -9.76 35.48
N GLU A 24 2.83 -9.64 35.04
CA GLU A 24 1.63 -9.75 35.88
C GLU A 24 1.32 -11.19 36.28
N ASN A 25 1.55 -12.13 35.38
CA ASN A 25 1.26 -13.53 35.59
C ASN A 25 2.47 -14.30 36.13
N GLU A 26 2.18 -15.37 36.84
CA GLU A 26 3.21 -16.27 37.32
C GLU A 26 3.27 -17.48 36.38
N ILE A 27 4.49 -17.85 35.99
CA ILE A 27 4.75 -19.03 35.21
C ILE A 27 5.21 -20.10 36.17
N THR A 28 4.53 -21.24 36.17
CA THR A 28 4.97 -22.37 36.97
C THR A 28 6.26 -22.93 36.41
N TYR A 29 7.35 -22.70 37.12
CA TYR A 29 8.67 -23.14 36.70
C TYR A 29 8.94 -24.55 37.22
N ASN A 30 9.23 -25.48 36.31
CA ASN A 30 9.77 -26.81 36.63
C ASN A 30 11.11 -26.99 35.89
N LYS A 31 12.13 -27.54 36.56
CA LYS A 31 13.45 -27.81 35.96
C LYS A 31 13.42 -28.80 34.80
N GLU A 32 12.37 -29.60 34.68
CA GLU A 32 12.18 -30.57 33.59
C GLU A 32 11.61 -29.97 32.32
N ILE A 33 11.19 -28.71 32.35
CA ILE A 33 10.68 -27.99 31.17
C ILE A 33 11.79 -27.88 30.13
N GLN A 34 11.54 -28.36 28.92
CA GLN A 34 12.50 -28.25 27.80
C GLN A 34 12.64 -26.82 27.30
N LYS A 35 11.51 -26.12 27.10
CA LYS A 35 11.46 -24.74 26.66
C LYS A 35 10.46 -23.95 27.49
N ILE A 36 10.90 -22.86 28.08
CA ILE A 36 10.04 -21.98 28.86
C ILE A 36 9.07 -21.22 27.97
N SER A 37 9.44 -20.98 26.70
CA SER A 37 8.59 -20.37 25.70
C SER A 37 7.32 -21.18 25.44
N ASP A 38 7.38 -22.50 25.42
CA ASP A 38 6.22 -23.36 25.22
C ASP A 38 5.23 -23.26 26.38
N GLU A 39 5.76 -23.21 27.62
CA GLU A 39 4.93 -22.99 28.80
C GLU A 39 4.25 -21.62 28.80
N ILE A 40 4.93 -20.59 28.32
CA ILE A 40 4.36 -19.24 28.17
C ILE A 40 3.25 -19.24 27.11
N LYS A 41 3.47 -19.88 25.98
CA LYS A 41 2.49 -19.96 24.90
C LYS A 41 1.23 -20.73 25.27
N ASN A 42 1.35 -21.73 26.17
CA ASN A 42 0.23 -22.51 26.67
C ASN A 42 -0.60 -21.78 27.74
N GLN A 43 -0.20 -20.58 28.17
CA GLN A 43 -0.96 -19.83 29.15
C GLN A 43 -2.23 -19.20 28.54
N ASN A 44 -3.30 -19.13 29.31
CA ASN A 44 -4.59 -18.58 28.89
C ASN A 44 -4.56 -17.06 28.58
N TRP A 45 -3.52 -16.37 29.02
CA TRP A 45 -3.31 -14.95 28.74
C TRP A 45 -2.42 -14.67 27.51
N PHE A 46 -1.85 -15.73 26.90
CA PHE A 46 -1.04 -15.60 25.70
C PHE A 46 -1.93 -15.50 24.45
N TYR A 47 -1.73 -14.47 23.65
CA TYR A 47 -2.46 -14.32 22.37
C TYR A 47 -1.65 -14.93 21.23
N LEU A 48 -2.26 -15.77 20.41
CA LEU A 48 -1.61 -16.39 19.24
C LEU A 48 -1.05 -15.36 18.24
N SER A 49 -1.66 -14.17 18.16
CA SER A 49 -1.17 -13.07 17.34
C SER A 49 0.24 -12.59 17.73
N TRP A 50 0.65 -12.79 18.98
CA TRP A 50 2.00 -12.42 19.43
C TRP A 50 3.11 -13.29 18.84
N GLU A 51 2.81 -14.48 18.34
CA GLU A 51 3.78 -15.32 17.61
C GLU A 51 4.23 -14.69 16.27
N TYR A 52 3.49 -13.71 15.78
CA TYR A 52 3.83 -12.96 14.57
C TYR A 52 4.60 -11.65 14.86
N ASP A 53 4.74 -11.26 16.13
CA ASP A 53 5.57 -10.10 16.51
C ASP A 53 7.03 -10.56 16.68
N PRO A 54 7.97 -10.11 15.80
CA PRO A 54 9.37 -10.50 15.86
C PRO A 54 10.02 -10.18 17.22
N THR A 55 9.59 -9.10 17.89
CA THR A 55 10.12 -8.72 19.20
C THR A 55 9.68 -9.72 20.27
N VAL A 56 8.41 -10.14 20.26
CA VAL A 56 7.91 -11.14 21.17
C VAL A 56 8.60 -12.49 20.93
N VAL A 57 8.74 -12.89 19.66
CA VAL A 57 9.46 -14.14 19.30
C VAL A 57 10.91 -14.10 19.81
N ASN A 58 11.61 -12.98 19.64
CA ASN A 58 12.97 -12.83 20.14
C ASN A 58 13.04 -12.85 21.68
N MET A 59 12.07 -12.27 22.38
CA MET A 59 11.99 -12.39 23.84
C MET A 59 11.79 -13.83 24.30
N LEU A 60 10.90 -14.57 23.64
CA LEU A 60 10.67 -15.99 23.94
C LEU A 60 11.92 -16.82 23.70
N ASN A 61 12.60 -16.61 22.57
CA ASN A 61 13.89 -17.27 22.29
C ASN A 61 14.96 -16.92 23.32
N MET A 62 15.03 -15.64 23.75
CA MET A 62 15.98 -15.25 24.80
C MET A 62 15.67 -15.92 26.13
N LEU A 63 14.40 -16.03 26.49
CA LEU A 63 13.99 -16.75 27.71
C LEU A 63 14.37 -18.22 27.66
N ASP A 64 14.25 -18.89 26.52
CA ASP A 64 14.70 -20.29 26.33
C ASP A 64 16.22 -20.42 26.50
N ILE A 65 16.98 -19.51 25.90
CA ILE A 65 18.46 -19.49 26.02
C ILE A 65 18.88 -19.28 27.48
N ILE A 66 18.22 -18.34 28.18
CA ILE A 66 18.50 -18.07 29.60
C ILE A 66 18.15 -19.30 30.42
N HIS A 67 16.99 -19.93 30.17
CA HIS A 67 16.57 -21.12 30.84
C HIS A 67 17.60 -22.24 30.67
N ASP A 68 17.97 -22.57 29.43
CA ASP A 68 18.95 -23.63 29.15
C ASP A 68 20.30 -23.41 29.81
N LYS A 69 20.75 -22.14 29.80
CA LYS A 69 22.06 -21.80 30.39
C LYS A 69 22.09 -21.89 31.92
N PHE A 70 20.96 -21.57 32.57
CA PHE A 70 20.93 -21.41 34.04
C PHE A 70 20.08 -22.42 34.78
N LYS A 71 19.35 -23.35 34.12
CA LYS A 71 18.49 -24.35 34.76
C LYS A 71 19.22 -25.26 35.79
N ASN A 72 20.52 -25.45 35.61
CA ASN A 72 21.35 -26.28 36.48
C ASN A 72 22.22 -25.46 37.45
N THR A 73 22.08 -24.15 37.49
CA THR A 73 22.87 -23.29 38.36
C THR A 73 22.11 -22.87 39.62
N SER A 74 22.85 -22.57 40.69
CA SER A 74 22.26 -22.15 41.96
C SER A 74 21.62 -20.72 41.84
N ASN A 75 20.67 -20.42 42.74
CA ASN A 75 19.93 -19.14 42.77
C ASN A 75 20.81 -17.90 43.08
N ILE A 76 22.14 -18.05 43.19
CA ILE A 76 23.08 -16.99 43.50
C ILE A 76 23.01 -15.84 42.49
N PHE A 77 22.62 -16.10 41.24
CA PHE A 77 22.50 -15.05 40.19
C PHE A 77 21.38 -14.04 40.46
N TYR A 78 20.29 -14.47 41.09
CA TYR A 78 19.23 -13.56 41.48
C TYR A 78 19.71 -12.53 42.50
N GLU A 79 20.42 -13.02 43.54
CA GLU A 79 21.00 -12.14 44.58
C GLU A 79 22.05 -11.23 44.04
N LEU A 80 22.89 -11.67 43.10
CA LEU A 80 23.85 -10.83 42.40
C LEU A 80 23.19 -9.73 41.55
N LEU A 81 22.07 -10.05 40.89
CA LEU A 81 21.35 -9.06 40.05
C LEU A 81 20.63 -7.98 40.86
N ILE A 82 20.20 -8.28 42.07
CA ILE A 82 19.51 -7.32 42.95
C ILE A 82 20.41 -6.64 44.02
N GLY A 83 21.61 -7.16 44.19
CA GLY A 83 22.59 -6.67 45.15
C GLY A 83 23.36 -5.42 44.69
N ASP A 84 24.09 -4.80 45.62
CA ASP A 84 24.85 -3.59 45.33
C ASP A 84 26.03 -3.79 44.36
N GLN A 85 26.47 -5.03 44.17
CA GLN A 85 27.50 -5.42 43.19
C GLN A 85 26.92 -6.07 41.96
N CYS A 86 25.82 -5.53 41.43
CA CYS A 86 25.19 -6.06 40.21
C CYS A 86 26.18 -6.08 39.03
N PRO A 87 26.42 -7.23 38.40
CA PRO A 87 27.35 -7.33 37.26
C PRO A 87 26.81 -6.70 35.97
N ILE A 88 25.53 -6.34 35.95
CA ILE A 88 24.91 -5.66 34.82
C ILE A 88 24.70 -4.19 35.15
N ILE A 89 25.40 -3.32 34.45
CA ILE A 89 25.34 -1.87 34.63
C ILE A 89 24.70 -1.24 33.38
N PHE A 90 23.70 -0.41 33.60
CA PHE A 90 23.10 0.41 32.53
C PHE A 90 23.71 1.83 32.62
N HIS A 91 24.36 2.25 31.54
CA HIS A 91 24.76 3.64 31.39
C HIS A 91 23.60 4.44 30.78
N PHE A 92 23.09 5.39 31.56
CA PHE A 92 22.07 6.32 31.05
C PHE A 92 22.79 7.59 30.55
N LEU A 93 22.58 7.87 29.26
CA LEU A 93 23.10 9.08 28.61
C LEU A 93 21.91 9.96 28.22
N PRO A 94 21.63 11.06 28.93
CA PRO A 94 20.55 11.98 28.56
C PRO A 94 20.94 12.71 27.26
N MET A 95 20.19 12.48 26.20
CA MET A 95 20.46 13.03 24.84
C MET A 95 20.26 14.56 24.81
N GLU A 96 19.38 15.07 25.66
CA GLU A 96 19.03 16.50 25.76
C GLU A 96 20.22 17.41 26.08
N GLU A 97 21.21 16.90 26.82
CA GLU A 97 22.40 17.66 27.22
C GLU A 97 23.47 17.75 26.12
N PHE A 98 23.37 16.93 25.08
CA PHE A 98 24.45 16.81 24.10
C PHE A 98 24.19 17.56 22.81
N SER A 99 23.03 18.23 22.63
CA SER A 99 22.62 18.86 21.35
C SER A 99 22.92 17.96 20.12
N LEU A 100 22.95 16.67 20.32
CA LEU A 100 23.40 15.69 19.36
C LEU A 100 22.21 15.24 18.50
N THR A 101 22.18 15.87 17.38
CA THR A 101 21.40 15.65 16.20
C THR A 101 21.46 14.19 15.73
N ASP A 102 20.65 13.91 14.72
CA ASP A 102 20.54 12.67 13.94
C ASP A 102 21.88 11.98 13.61
N GLU A 103 22.99 12.72 13.54
CA GLU A 103 24.32 12.14 13.32
C GLU A 103 24.80 11.17 14.42
N LEU A 104 24.48 11.41 15.69
CA LEU A 104 24.84 10.45 16.75
C LEU A 104 23.96 9.21 16.69
N TYR A 105 22.65 9.38 16.42
CA TYR A 105 21.74 8.27 16.22
C TYR A 105 22.21 7.38 15.06
N ILE A 106 22.59 7.99 13.94
CA ILE A 106 23.18 7.31 12.80
C ILE A 106 24.50 6.61 13.17
N LYS A 107 25.41 7.30 13.90
CA LYS A 107 26.70 6.72 14.32
C LYS A 107 26.55 5.60 15.34
N MET A 108 25.59 5.68 16.25
CA MET A 108 25.28 4.61 17.21
C MET A 108 24.64 3.39 16.53
N ASN A 109 23.77 3.62 15.56
CA ASN A 109 23.15 2.57 14.76
C ASN A 109 24.07 1.98 13.69
N ALA A 110 25.11 2.70 13.26
CA ALA A 110 26.10 2.21 12.29
C ALA A 110 26.91 0.99 12.78
N ARG A 111 26.82 0.63 14.04
CA ARG A 111 27.39 -0.61 14.60
C ARG A 111 26.42 -1.79 14.61
N GLY A 112 25.16 -1.57 14.21
CA GLY A 112 24.11 -2.59 14.06
C GLY A 112 23.82 -2.92 12.60
N LYS A 113 22.71 -3.64 12.36
CA LYS A 113 22.17 -3.84 10.98
C LYS A 113 21.89 -2.43 10.38
N PRO A 114 22.43 -2.11 9.20
CA PRO A 114 22.13 -0.82 8.58
C PRO A 114 20.62 -0.70 8.37
N LEU A 115 20.10 0.53 8.48
CA LEU A 115 18.71 0.82 8.21
C LEU A 115 18.35 0.38 6.78
N THR A 116 17.18 -0.18 6.60
CA THR A 116 16.65 -0.48 5.28
C THR A 116 16.39 0.81 4.51
N PRO A 117 16.30 0.77 3.17
CA PRO A 117 15.89 1.95 2.39
C PRO A 117 14.56 2.55 2.88
N PHE A 118 13.63 1.68 3.30
CA PHE A 118 12.35 2.12 3.86
C PHE A 118 12.51 2.85 5.20
N GLU A 119 13.30 2.29 6.12
CA GLU A 119 13.54 2.92 7.43
C GLU A 119 14.21 4.29 7.29
N ASN A 120 15.19 4.43 6.38
CA ASN A 120 15.84 5.71 6.08
C ASN A 120 14.84 6.74 5.54
N PHE A 121 14.07 6.36 4.52
CA PHE A 121 13.04 7.22 3.93
C PHE A 121 11.96 7.59 4.95
N LYS A 122 11.47 6.60 5.71
CA LYS A 122 10.43 6.77 6.73
C LYS A 122 10.83 7.78 7.80
N ALA A 123 12.09 7.73 8.25
CA ALA A 123 12.60 8.69 9.25
C ALA A 123 12.47 10.13 8.73
N GLY A 124 12.93 10.40 7.50
CA GLY A 124 12.81 11.71 6.89
C GLY A 124 11.37 12.12 6.60
N PHE A 125 10.56 11.21 6.03
CA PHE A 125 9.15 11.48 5.72
C PHE A 125 8.32 11.80 6.97
N SER A 126 8.63 11.14 8.11
CA SER A 126 7.96 11.40 9.38
C SER A 126 8.08 12.85 9.83
N GLU A 127 9.17 13.56 9.48
CA GLU A 127 9.36 14.97 9.82
C GLU A 127 8.40 15.92 9.09
N LEU A 128 7.78 15.44 7.98
CA LEU A 128 6.75 16.17 7.26
C LEU A 128 5.35 15.99 7.86
N LEU A 129 5.20 15.08 8.83
CA LEU A 129 3.92 14.68 9.39
C LEU A 129 3.72 15.30 10.78
N ASN A 130 2.45 15.57 11.13
CA ASN A 130 2.07 15.87 12.50
C ASN A 130 2.12 14.59 13.38
N LYS A 131 1.96 14.75 14.69
CA LYS A 131 2.07 13.65 15.66
C LYS A 131 1.11 12.50 15.38
N ASP A 132 -0.12 12.80 14.98
CA ASP A 132 -1.15 11.76 14.73
C ASP A 132 -0.81 10.93 13.51
N TYR A 133 -0.36 11.57 12.42
CA TYR A 133 0.06 10.86 11.22
C TYR A 133 1.39 10.11 11.39
N LYS A 134 2.31 10.58 12.26
CA LYS A 134 3.50 9.79 12.65
C LYS A 134 3.08 8.46 13.26
N THR A 135 2.07 8.48 14.15
CA THR A 135 1.55 7.25 14.77
C THR A 135 0.91 6.32 13.73
N LYS A 136 0.14 6.86 12.78
CA LYS A 136 -0.44 6.08 11.69
C LYS A 136 0.62 5.44 10.77
N LEU A 137 1.70 6.16 10.47
CA LEU A 137 2.82 5.67 9.66
C LEU A 137 3.48 4.42 10.29
N ASP A 138 3.56 4.38 11.61
CA ASP A 138 4.15 3.27 12.35
C ASP A 138 3.21 2.08 12.55
N ASN A 139 1.89 2.27 12.45
CA ASN A 139 0.87 1.27 12.79
C ASN A 139 -0.11 1.05 11.62
N GLU A 140 -1.18 1.85 11.55
CA GLU A 140 -2.33 1.63 10.68
C GLU A 140 -1.97 1.52 9.19
N TRP A 141 -1.07 2.41 8.72
CA TRP A 141 -0.66 2.39 7.32
C TRP A 141 0.24 1.20 6.99
N LEU A 142 1.16 0.84 7.90
CA LEU A 142 2.00 -0.35 7.71
C LEU A 142 1.16 -1.64 7.68
N ASP A 143 0.09 -1.70 8.48
CA ASP A 143 -0.83 -2.85 8.52
C ASP A 143 -1.51 -3.11 7.17
N ILE A 144 -1.75 -2.08 6.34
CA ILE A 144 -2.28 -2.24 4.98
C ILE A 144 -1.35 -3.14 4.14
N PHE A 145 -0.07 -2.80 4.12
CA PHE A 145 0.95 -3.53 3.35
C PHE A 145 1.24 -4.90 3.94
N TRP A 146 1.19 -5.00 5.27
CA TRP A 146 1.29 -6.27 6.00
C TRP A 146 0.17 -7.23 5.59
N ASN A 147 -1.07 -6.80 5.61
CA ASN A 147 -2.22 -7.63 5.28
C ASN A 147 -2.17 -8.12 3.82
N ILE A 148 -1.83 -7.24 2.87
CA ILE A 148 -1.65 -7.61 1.46
C ILE A 148 -0.51 -8.63 1.30
N THR A 149 0.59 -8.44 2.01
CA THR A 149 1.73 -9.36 1.95
C THR A 149 1.37 -10.72 2.52
N LYS A 150 0.69 -10.76 3.66
CA LYS A 150 0.23 -11.98 4.33
C LYS A 150 -0.73 -12.79 3.47
N GLU A 151 -1.66 -12.15 2.78
CA GLU A 151 -2.58 -12.84 1.86
C GLU A 151 -1.84 -13.58 0.75
N LYS A 152 -0.80 -12.96 0.19
CA LYS A 152 -0.05 -13.51 -0.94
C LYS A 152 0.96 -14.59 -0.55
N TYR A 153 1.55 -14.51 0.64
CA TYR A 153 2.71 -15.32 1.05
C TYR A 153 2.44 -16.16 2.31
N LYS A 154 1.27 -16.79 2.41
CA LYS A 154 0.82 -17.59 3.57
C LYS A 154 1.81 -18.63 4.10
N GLU A 155 2.76 -19.07 3.30
CA GLU A 155 3.70 -20.14 3.63
C GLU A 155 5.14 -19.67 3.95
N LYS A 156 5.48 -18.39 3.80
CA LYS A 156 6.86 -17.88 3.98
C LYS A 156 6.99 -16.94 5.19
N ASN A 157 6.75 -17.45 6.38
CA ASN A 157 6.66 -16.69 7.64
C ASN A 157 7.88 -15.83 8.02
N LYS A 158 9.09 -16.12 7.54
CA LYS A 158 10.33 -15.46 8.01
C LYS A 158 10.65 -14.12 7.31
N LEU A 159 10.06 -13.85 6.15
CA LEU A 159 10.38 -12.67 5.33
C LEU A 159 9.21 -11.66 5.24
N LEU A 160 8.09 -11.92 5.91
CA LEU A 160 6.90 -11.09 5.79
C LEU A 160 7.10 -9.62 6.19
N PRO A 161 7.82 -9.29 7.28
CA PRO A 161 8.06 -7.88 7.65
C PRO A 161 8.85 -7.14 6.57
N ASP A 162 9.97 -7.72 6.12
CA ASP A 162 10.84 -7.10 5.11
C ASP A 162 10.07 -6.88 3.78
N LEU A 163 9.21 -7.84 3.40
CA LEU A 163 8.36 -7.72 2.20
C LEU A 163 7.24 -6.67 2.34
N ALA A 164 6.69 -6.48 3.53
CA ALA A 164 5.69 -5.45 3.77
C ALA A 164 6.31 -4.05 3.70
N GLU A 165 7.49 -3.87 4.31
CA GLU A 165 8.26 -2.63 4.24
C GLU A 165 8.70 -2.31 2.81
N GLU A 166 9.15 -3.31 2.04
CA GLU A 166 9.48 -3.16 0.62
C GLU A 166 8.28 -2.66 -0.18
N LYS A 167 7.10 -3.25 0.03
CA LYS A 167 5.88 -2.79 -0.65
C LYS A 167 5.49 -1.37 -0.28
N PHE A 168 5.66 -1.01 0.98
CA PHE A 168 5.40 0.35 1.42
C PHE A 168 6.39 1.34 0.78
N TYR A 169 7.67 1.00 0.70
CA TYR A 169 8.67 1.79 0.00
C TYR A 169 8.36 1.93 -1.49
N ASN A 170 7.97 0.83 -2.15
CA ASN A 170 7.57 0.82 -3.55
C ASN A 170 6.35 1.70 -3.81
N PHE A 171 5.38 1.71 -2.89
CA PHE A 171 4.24 2.64 -2.95
C PHE A 171 4.71 4.09 -3.00
N PHE A 172 5.58 4.51 -2.08
CA PHE A 172 6.12 5.87 -2.09
C PHE A 172 6.91 6.18 -3.37
N SER A 173 7.73 5.25 -3.83
CA SER A 173 8.49 5.41 -5.07
C SER A 173 7.58 5.63 -6.27
N ASN A 174 6.56 4.80 -6.41
CA ASN A 174 5.65 4.88 -7.56
C ASN A 174 4.71 6.09 -7.49
N ILE A 175 4.18 6.46 -6.31
CA ILE A 175 3.26 7.60 -6.20
C ILE A 175 3.97 8.93 -6.42
N THR A 176 5.20 9.08 -5.93
CA THR A 176 5.99 10.30 -6.16
C THR A 176 6.42 10.45 -7.61
N LEU A 177 6.67 9.34 -8.32
CA LEU A 177 6.86 9.35 -9.76
C LEU A 177 5.61 9.86 -10.49
N LEU A 178 4.41 9.40 -10.09
CA LEU A 178 3.16 9.91 -10.68
C LEU A 178 3.03 11.43 -10.49
N PHE A 179 3.31 11.95 -9.30
CA PHE A 179 3.27 13.39 -9.05
C PHE A 179 4.27 14.18 -9.90
N TYR A 180 5.46 13.61 -10.13
CA TYR A 180 6.43 14.23 -11.02
C TYR A 180 5.92 14.31 -12.46
N VAL A 181 5.34 13.21 -12.97
CA VAL A 181 4.84 13.09 -14.34
C VAL A 181 3.61 13.98 -14.60
N GLU A 182 2.82 14.31 -13.58
CA GLU A 182 1.68 15.24 -13.73
C GLU A 182 2.09 16.62 -14.25
N THR A 183 3.30 17.06 -13.93
CA THR A 183 3.77 18.43 -14.18
C THR A 183 5.01 18.50 -15.05
N ASN A 184 5.71 17.39 -15.28
CA ASN A 184 6.94 17.35 -16.03
C ASN A 184 6.86 16.35 -17.18
N ASP A 185 7.59 16.62 -18.24
CA ASP A 185 7.88 15.62 -19.24
C ASP A 185 9.05 14.74 -18.78
N ILE A 186 8.99 13.49 -19.14
CA ILE A 186 9.96 12.49 -18.73
C ILE A 186 10.53 11.77 -19.95
N ASP A 187 11.75 11.30 -19.81
CA ASP A 187 12.41 10.41 -20.75
C ASP A 187 12.72 9.05 -20.12
N LYS A 188 13.24 8.13 -20.95
CA LYS A 188 13.58 6.79 -20.50
C LYS A 188 14.68 6.81 -19.43
N ASN A 189 15.68 7.67 -19.60
CA ASN A 189 16.79 7.76 -18.67
C ASN A 189 16.31 8.21 -17.28
N PHE A 190 15.37 9.17 -17.22
CA PHE A 190 14.78 9.58 -15.96
C PHE A 190 14.06 8.43 -15.24
N ILE A 191 13.26 7.64 -15.97
CA ILE A 191 12.57 6.49 -15.38
C ILE A 191 13.56 5.43 -14.93
N ASP A 192 14.53 5.05 -15.77
CA ASP A 192 15.50 3.99 -15.48
C ASP A 192 16.41 4.33 -14.28
N THR A 193 16.63 5.62 -14.02
CA THR A 193 17.48 6.11 -12.92
C THR A 193 16.68 6.67 -11.72
N TYR A 194 15.35 6.56 -11.76
CA TYR A 194 14.53 7.09 -10.68
C TYR A 194 14.80 6.37 -9.36
N ASP A 195 15.20 7.12 -8.36
CA ASP A 195 15.46 6.64 -7.00
C ASP A 195 14.77 7.55 -5.98
N LEU A 196 13.88 6.96 -5.19
CA LEU A 196 13.06 7.71 -4.22
C LEU A 196 13.91 8.46 -3.20
N GLN A 197 14.96 7.81 -2.63
CA GLN A 197 15.78 8.44 -1.59
C GLN A 197 16.54 9.64 -2.16
N ASN A 198 17.13 9.51 -3.33
CA ASN A 198 17.84 10.60 -3.99
C ASN A 198 16.91 11.78 -4.32
N VAL A 199 15.68 11.48 -4.76
CA VAL A 199 14.67 12.49 -5.06
C VAL A 199 14.23 13.19 -3.78
N PHE A 200 13.96 12.43 -2.73
CA PHE A 200 13.56 12.94 -1.43
C PHE A 200 14.63 13.84 -0.82
N ASP A 201 15.88 13.39 -0.80
CA ASP A 201 17.01 14.17 -0.24
C ASP A 201 17.24 15.48 -0.99
N LYS A 202 17.11 15.47 -2.33
CA LYS A 202 17.20 16.69 -3.14
C LYS A 202 16.06 17.66 -2.87
N ASP A 203 14.85 17.14 -2.72
CA ASP A 203 13.65 17.93 -2.47
C ASP A 203 13.69 18.60 -1.10
N LEU A 204 14.18 17.89 -0.07
CA LEU A 204 14.36 18.44 1.28
C LEU A 204 15.47 19.48 1.38
N LYS A 205 16.58 19.30 0.64
CA LYS A 205 17.71 20.25 0.63
C LYS A 205 17.42 21.50 -0.20
N GLY A 206 16.43 21.44 -1.09
CA GLY A 206 15.99 22.58 -1.89
C GLY A 206 15.12 23.56 -1.11
N ASN A 207 15.25 24.86 -1.42
CA ASN A 207 14.40 25.89 -0.81
C ASN A 207 12.92 25.79 -1.28
N ASN A 208 12.66 25.04 -2.34
CA ASN A 208 11.33 24.79 -2.89
C ASN A 208 11.08 23.28 -2.96
N ARG A 209 10.28 22.76 -2.05
CA ARG A 209 9.82 21.36 -2.09
C ARG A 209 8.86 21.18 -3.26
N ASN A 210 9.27 20.42 -4.27
CA ASN A 210 8.46 20.20 -5.47
C ASN A 210 7.56 18.96 -5.34
N LEU A 211 8.13 17.82 -4.94
CA LEU A 211 7.39 16.55 -4.86
C LEU A 211 6.83 16.27 -3.46
N PHE A 212 7.53 16.67 -2.42
CA PHE A 212 7.07 16.51 -1.03
C PHE A 212 6.54 17.82 -0.44
N ASN A 213 5.88 18.63 -1.28
CA ASN A 213 5.13 19.81 -0.83
C ASN A 213 3.87 19.40 -0.04
N ASP A 214 3.28 20.33 0.71
CA ASP A 214 2.14 20.06 1.58
C ASP A 214 0.94 19.46 0.83
N THR A 215 0.73 19.83 -0.42
CA THR A 215 -0.35 19.28 -1.26
C THR A 215 -0.12 17.80 -1.55
N ASN A 216 1.06 17.43 -2.02
CA ASN A 216 1.39 16.05 -2.35
C ASN A 216 1.47 15.17 -1.11
N VAL A 217 2.03 15.68 0.00
CA VAL A 217 2.01 14.97 1.29
C VAL A 217 0.57 14.70 1.73
N LYS A 218 -0.34 15.68 1.61
CA LYS A 218 -1.76 15.49 1.91
C LYS A 218 -2.41 14.43 0.99
N ARG A 219 -2.08 14.42 -0.30
CA ARG A 219 -2.57 13.38 -1.24
C ARG A 219 -2.10 11.99 -0.83
N ILE A 220 -0.82 11.83 -0.44
CA ILE A 220 -0.29 10.55 0.09
C ILE A 220 -1.09 10.11 1.32
N ILE A 221 -1.31 11.02 2.28
CA ILE A 221 -2.10 10.76 3.47
C ILE A 221 -3.52 10.31 3.10
N ASN A 222 -4.19 11.01 2.20
CA ASN A 222 -5.54 10.67 1.76
C ASN A 222 -5.60 9.27 1.15
N VAL A 223 -4.61 8.89 0.33
CA VAL A 223 -4.52 7.52 -0.22
C VAL A 223 -4.39 6.51 0.90
N LEU A 224 -3.44 6.69 1.82
CA LEU A 224 -3.19 5.76 2.90
C LEU A 224 -4.38 5.63 3.88
N ASP A 225 -5.10 6.71 4.12
CA ASP A 225 -6.28 6.71 5.01
C ASP A 225 -7.52 6.10 4.34
N SER A 226 -7.67 6.22 3.02
CA SER A 226 -8.89 5.82 2.31
C SER A 226 -8.79 4.54 1.51
N ILE A 227 -7.59 4.08 1.17
CA ILE A 227 -7.38 2.93 0.26
C ILE A 227 -8.12 1.67 0.71
N GLN A 228 -8.22 1.41 2.02
CA GLN A 228 -8.93 0.25 2.56
C GLN A 228 -10.41 0.24 2.18
N THR A 229 -11.04 1.40 2.06
CA THR A 229 -12.43 1.51 1.61
C THR A 229 -12.58 1.08 0.16
N TYR A 230 -11.62 1.43 -0.70
CA TYR A 230 -11.69 1.13 -2.13
C TYR A 230 -11.26 -0.29 -2.48
N ILE A 231 -10.33 -0.92 -1.75
CA ILE A 231 -9.84 -2.28 -2.03
C ILE A 231 -10.85 -3.40 -1.73
N SER A 232 -12.05 -3.08 -1.24
CA SER A 232 -13.18 -4.00 -1.23
C SER A 232 -13.65 -4.36 -2.65
N ASN A 233 -13.35 -3.54 -3.65
CA ASN A 233 -13.55 -3.80 -5.06
C ASN A 233 -12.33 -4.54 -5.63
N ASP A 234 -12.54 -5.71 -6.23
CA ASP A 234 -11.47 -6.58 -6.74
C ASP A 234 -10.60 -5.91 -7.82
N LEU A 235 -11.20 -5.10 -8.71
CA LEU A 235 -10.45 -4.36 -9.72
C LEU A 235 -9.49 -3.35 -9.08
N VAL A 236 -9.99 -2.59 -8.10
CA VAL A 236 -9.18 -1.62 -7.34
C VAL A 236 -8.09 -2.32 -6.54
N LYS A 237 -8.42 -3.45 -5.90
CA LYS A 237 -7.44 -4.27 -5.18
C LYS A 237 -6.31 -4.71 -6.10
N ASN A 238 -6.63 -5.16 -7.30
CA ASN A 238 -5.63 -5.54 -8.30
C ASN A 238 -4.77 -4.35 -8.75
N TYR A 239 -5.36 -3.19 -8.99
CA TYR A 239 -4.61 -1.98 -9.34
C TYR A 239 -3.63 -1.59 -8.23
N PHE A 240 -4.08 -1.62 -6.98
CA PHE A 240 -3.23 -1.30 -5.85
C PHE A 240 -2.10 -2.33 -5.66
N ILE A 241 -2.40 -3.63 -5.67
CA ILE A 241 -1.38 -4.68 -5.53
C ILE A 241 -0.30 -4.59 -6.62
N ASN A 242 -0.69 -4.34 -7.86
CA ASN A 242 0.26 -4.19 -8.96
C ASN A 242 1.09 -2.91 -8.82
N PHE A 243 0.51 -1.86 -8.26
CA PHE A 243 1.23 -0.61 -7.98
C PHE A 243 2.32 -0.76 -6.91
N LEU A 244 2.26 -1.80 -6.08
CA LEU A 244 3.26 -2.10 -5.05
C LEU A 244 4.47 -2.89 -5.57
N LYS A 245 4.58 -3.12 -6.87
CA LYS A 245 5.76 -3.73 -7.48
C LYS A 245 6.98 -2.81 -7.40
N PRO A 246 8.20 -3.36 -7.39
CA PRO A 246 9.42 -2.56 -7.54
C PRO A 246 9.36 -1.66 -8.77
N HIS A 247 10.00 -0.51 -8.68
CA HIS A 247 9.97 0.50 -9.73
C HIS A 247 10.38 -0.03 -11.12
N ASN A 248 11.31 -0.94 -11.18
CA ASN A 248 11.82 -1.56 -12.42
C ASN A 248 10.95 -2.73 -12.94
N GLU A 249 9.99 -3.21 -12.16
CA GLU A 249 9.08 -4.32 -12.52
C GLU A 249 7.68 -3.86 -12.90
N ILE A 250 7.26 -2.70 -12.40
CA ILE A 250 5.94 -2.13 -12.70
C ILE A 250 5.96 -1.49 -14.09
N ASN A 251 5.00 -1.87 -14.94
CA ASN A 251 4.86 -1.28 -16.27
C ASN A 251 4.00 0.01 -16.28
N TYR A 252 3.94 0.69 -17.44
CA TYR A 252 3.22 1.95 -17.57
C TYR A 252 1.71 1.78 -17.39
N TRP A 253 1.10 0.70 -17.92
CA TRP A 253 -0.33 0.44 -17.72
C TRP A 253 -0.70 0.30 -16.24
N GLU A 254 0.10 -0.41 -15.47
CA GLU A 254 -0.15 -0.59 -14.03
C GLU A 254 -0.10 0.74 -13.29
N ARG A 255 0.83 1.62 -13.65
CA ARG A 255 0.92 2.98 -13.09
C ARG A 255 -0.29 3.83 -13.49
N VAL A 256 -0.70 3.80 -14.76
CA VAL A 256 -1.84 4.56 -15.26
C VAL A 256 -3.16 4.05 -14.66
N ARG A 257 -3.31 2.74 -14.49
CA ARG A 257 -4.47 2.15 -13.80
C ARG A 257 -4.57 2.62 -12.36
N PHE A 258 -3.45 2.60 -11.63
CA PHE A 258 -3.46 3.15 -10.26
C PHE A 258 -3.72 4.67 -10.25
N TYR A 259 -3.23 5.40 -11.24
CA TYR A 259 -3.51 6.83 -11.36
C TYR A 259 -5.00 7.12 -11.55
N SER A 260 -5.73 6.28 -12.27
CA SER A 260 -7.19 6.40 -12.36
C SER A 260 -7.88 6.25 -11.00
N LEU A 261 -7.39 5.36 -10.13
CA LEU A 261 -7.83 5.24 -8.75
C LEU A 261 -7.44 6.46 -7.90
N LEU A 262 -6.21 6.95 -8.07
CA LEU A 262 -5.74 8.17 -7.39
C LEU A 262 -6.67 9.37 -7.68
N MET A 263 -7.18 9.49 -8.90
CA MET A 263 -8.14 10.56 -9.26
C MET A 263 -9.48 10.42 -8.52
N LEU A 264 -9.95 9.21 -8.22
CA LEU A 264 -11.13 9.02 -7.35
C LEU A 264 -10.88 9.52 -5.94
N ILE A 265 -9.71 9.18 -5.39
CA ILE A 265 -9.33 9.56 -4.03
C ILE A 265 -9.10 11.07 -3.92
N ASP A 266 -8.40 11.66 -4.88
CA ASP A 266 -8.14 13.10 -4.92
C ASP A 266 -9.41 13.95 -5.05
N ASN A 267 -10.45 13.41 -5.69
CA ASN A 267 -11.76 14.04 -5.81
C ASN A 267 -12.75 13.60 -4.71
N GLU A 268 -12.30 12.84 -3.71
CA GLU A 268 -13.07 12.36 -2.56
C GLU A 268 -14.38 11.63 -2.96
N VAL A 269 -14.34 10.88 -4.07
CA VAL A 269 -15.52 10.21 -4.64
C VAL A 269 -15.80 8.91 -3.89
N THR A 270 -16.88 8.89 -3.11
CA THR A 270 -17.32 7.72 -2.33
C THR A 270 -18.61 7.07 -2.86
N ASP A 271 -19.29 7.70 -3.81
CA ASP A 271 -20.50 7.14 -4.43
C ASP A 271 -20.13 5.94 -5.33
N ASN A 272 -20.64 4.77 -4.97
CA ASN A 272 -20.32 3.52 -5.65
C ASN A 272 -20.71 3.50 -7.15
N ASP A 273 -21.78 4.18 -7.55
CA ASP A 273 -22.19 4.26 -8.95
C ASP A 273 -21.23 5.14 -9.75
N ILE A 274 -20.80 6.27 -9.18
CA ILE A 274 -19.78 7.14 -9.80
C ILE A 274 -18.45 6.41 -9.89
N VAL A 275 -18.00 5.75 -8.83
CA VAL A 275 -16.78 4.93 -8.82
C VAL A 275 -16.84 3.85 -9.91
N ALA A 276 -17.95 3.12 -10.02
CA ALA A 276 -18.12 2.07 -11.02
C ALA A 276 -18.09 2.62 -12.47
N LYS A 277 -18.75 3.75 -12.73
CA LYS A 277 -18.75 4.42 -14.03
C LYS A 277 -17.33 4.87 -14.42
N TRP A 278 -16.64 5.52 -13.50
CA TRP A 278 -15.28 5.98 -13.71
C TRP A 278 -14.31 4.85 -14.00
N LEU A 279 -14.30 3.82 -13.15
CA LEU A 279 -13.42 2.67 -13.30
C LEU A 279 -13.71 1.90 -14.59
N ARG A 280 -14.97 1.73 -14.98
CA ARG A 280 -15.36 1.08 -16.26
C ARG A 280 -14.75 1.84 -17.45
N VAL A 281 -15.02 3.13 -17.55
CA VAL A 281 -14.55 3.95 -18.68
C VAL A 281 -13.02 3.99 -18.72
N THR A 282 -12.38 4.30 -17.59
CA THR A 282 -10.92 4.41 -17.55
C THR A 282 -10.22 3.07 -17.79
N LYS A 283 -10.79 1.94 -17.31
CA LYS A 283 -10.30 0.60 -17.64
C LYS A 283 -10.29 0.39 -19.15
N ASN A 284 -11.42 0.62 -19.82
CA ASN A 284 -11.56 0.39 -21.26
C ASN A 284 -10.60 1.29 -22.07
N LEU A 285 -10.49 2.56 -21.71
CA LEU A 285 -9.57 3.48 -22.38
C LEU A 285 -8.09 3.08 -22.19
N ILE A 286 -7.70 2.71 -20.99
CA ILE A 286 -6.31 2.35 -20.67
C ILE A 286 -5.93 1.00 -21.31
N ASN A 287 -6.79 -0.01 -21.21
CA ASN A 287 -6.48 -1.34 -21.69
C ASN A 287 -6.35 -1.38 -23.23
N ASN A 288 -7.09 -0.54 -23.93
CA ASN A 288 -7.13 -0.48 -25.38
C ASN A 288 -6.22 0.61 -25.98
N LYS A 289 -5.24 1.09 -25.20
CA LYS A 289 -4.21 2.02 -25.67
C LYS A 289 -2.83 1.45 -25.44
N LEU A 290 -2.00 1.45 -26.48
CA LEU A 290 -0.60 1.14 -26.32
C LEU A 290 0.09 2.27 -25.54
N ILE A 291 0.71 1.92 -24.43
CA ILE A 291 1.46 2.83 -23.54
C ILE A 291 2.81 2.18 -23.30
N ASP A 292 3.74 2.30 -24.24
CA ASP A 292 5.03 1.61 -24.22
C ASP A 292 6.24 2.57 -24.12
N SER A 293 5.97 3.86 -24.11
CA SER A 293 7.00 4.89 -23.98
C SER A 293 6.75 5.83 -22.81
N PRO A 294 7.80 6.49 -22.27
CA PRO A 294 7.66 7.55 -21.27
C PRO A 294 6.76 8.68 -21.73
N GLY A 295 6.82 9.03 -23.03
CA GLY A 295 5.95 10.06 -23.62
C GLY A 295 4.48 9.69 -23.59
N ASP A 296 4.15 8.42 -23.91
CA ASP A 296 2.78 7.91 -23.84
C ASP A 296 2.29 7.85 -22.40
N PHE A 297 3.14 7.40 -21.48
CA PHE A 297 2.83 7.39 -20.05
C PHE A 297 2.51 8.81 -19.54
N SER A 298 3.33 9.80 -19.88
CA SER A 298 3.09 11.20 -19.50
C SER A 298 1.77 11.75 -20.08
N LYS A 299 1.49 11.47 -21.35
CA LYS A 299 0.24 11.88 -22.00
C LYS A 299 -0.98 11.21 -21.36
N ALA A 300 -0.89 9.90 -21.05
CA ALA A 300 -1.97 9.17 -20.38
C ALA A 300 -2.31 9.77 -19.00
N ILE A 301 -1.30 10.08 -18.19
CA ILE A 301 -1.47 10.73 -16.88
C ILE A 301 -2.15 12.10 -17.04
N LYS A 302 -1.66 12.95 -17.93
CA LYS A 302 -2.23 14.29 -18.19
C LYS A 302 -3.67 14.22 -18.71
N SER A 303 -3.95 13.26 -19.60
CA SER A 303 -5.31 13.05 -20.12
C SER A 303 -6.29 12.59 -19.02
N LEU A 304 -5.90 11.63 -18.19
CA LEU A 304 -6.73 11.20 -17.07
C LEU A 304 -6.93 12.31 -16.03
N LYS A 305 -5.90 13.13 -15.77
CA LYS A 305 -6.05 14.30 -14.89
C LYS A 305 -7.08 15.29 -15.42
N ASN A 306 -7.05 15.58 -16.71
CA ASN A 306 -8.04 16.46 -17.34
C ASN A 306 -9.44 15.86 -17.28
N LEU A 307 -9.56 14.55 -17.55
CA LEU A 307 -10.82 13.82 -17.51
C LEU A 307 -11.41 13.77 -16.09
N SER A 308 -10.57 13.70 -15.04
CA SER A 308 -11.02 13.63 -13.65
C SER A 308 -11.82 14.84 -13.18
N ASN A 309 -11.68 16.00 -13.84
CA ASN A 309 -12.53 17.16 -13.59
C ASN A 309 -14.03 16.90 -13.90
N ARG A 310 -14.35 15.78 -14.57
CA ARG A 310 -15.69 15.35 -14.98
C ARG A 310 -16.10 14.00 -14.40
N ILE A 311 -15.44 13.58 -13.33
CA ILE A 311 -15.64 12.27 -12.72
C ILE A 311 -17.10 12.02 -12.33
N ASN A 312 -17.78 13.01 -11.79
CA ASN A 312 -19.18 12.94 -11.37
C ASN A 312 -20.18 12.87 -12.51
N ASP A 313 -19.78 13.29 -13.71
CA ASP A 313 -20.66 13.42 -14.89
C ASP A 313 -20.03 12.83 -16.16
N ILE A 314 -19.23 11.77 -15.98
CA ILE A 314 -18.38 11.22 -17.04
C ILE A 314 -19.17 10.78 -18.27
N TYR A 315 -20.34 10.14 -18.11
CA TYR A 315 -21.12 9.69 -19.26
C TYR A 315 -21.70 10.82 -20.09
N ASN A 316 -22.17 11.90 -19.47
CA ASN A 316 -22.64 13.09 -20.21
C ASN A 316 -21.48 13.83 -20.88
N TYR A 317 -20.34 13.90 -20.20
CA TYR A 317 -19.14 14.50 -20.75
C TYR A 317 -18.66 13.76 -22.01
N LEU A 318 -18.58 12.42 -21.96
CA LEU A 318 -18.20 11.58 -23.10
C LEU A 318 -19.06 11.82 -24.33
N GLN A 319 -20.36 12.06 -24.17
CA GLN A 319 -21.28 12.27 -25.29
C GLN A 319 -20.98 13.56 -26.09
N GLN A 320 -20.28 14.52 -25.50
CA GLN A 320 -20.13 15.88 -26.02
C GLN A 320 -18.70 16.26 -26.40
N LYS A 321 -17.70 15.57 -25.85
CA LYS A 321 -16.30 15.95 -25.94
C LYS A 321 -15.41 14.80 -26.39
N GLU A 322 -14.29 15.16 -26.99
CA GLU A 322 -13.20 14.24 -27.29
C GLU A 322 -12.27 14.08 -26.08
N ILE A 323 -11.70 12.89 -25.97
CA ILE A 323 -10.67 12.60 -24.97
C ILE A 323 -9.35 12.49 -25.74
N GLU A 324 -8.41 13.32 -25.37
CA GLU A 324 -7.09 13.33 -25.98
C GLU A 324 -6.28 12.08 -25.61
N PHE A 325 -5.35 11.70 -26.47
CA PHE A 325 -4.34 10.64 -26.30
C PHE A 325 -4.86 9.20 -26.41
N PHE A 326 -6.03 8.87 -25.89
CA PHE A 326 -6.56 7.51 -26.00
C PHE A 326 -6.92 7.15 -27.44
N ASP A 327 -7.13 5.88 -27.69
CA ASP A 327 -7.49 5.40 -29.03
C ASP A 327 -8.82 5.99 -29.49
N GLU A 328 -8.85 6.57 -30.70
CA GLU A 328 -10.03 7.27 -31.23
C GLU A 328 -11.23 6.35 -31.39
N GLU A 329 -11.00 5.11 -31.86
CA GLU A 329 -12.08 4.13 -32.05
C GLU A 329 -12.66 3.72 -30.68
N GLN A 330 -11.79 3.52 -29.68
CA GLN A 330 -12.23 3.20 -28.32
C GLN A 330 -12.97 4.38 -27.65
N VAL A 331 -12.53 5.62 -27.90
CA VAL A 331 -13.22 6.81 -27.40
C VAL A 331 -14.62 6.94 -28.03
N GLU A 332 -14.75 6.74 -29.34
CA GLU A 332 -16.06 6.76 -30.01
C GLU A 332 -16.98 5.60 -29.55
N GLU A 333 -16.41 4.43 -29.29
CA GLU A 333 -17.12 3.34 -28.70
C GLU A 333 -17.66 3.68 -27.32
N GLU A 334 -16.83 4.28 -26.44
CA GLU A 334 -17.26 4.71 -25.09
C GLU A 334 -18.33 5.84 -25.16
N LYS A 335 -18.26 6.74 -26.14
CA LYS A 335 -19.32 7.73 -26.39
C LYS A 335 -20.65 7.03 -26.74
N THR A 336 -20.59 6.02 -27.60
CA THR A 336 -21.77 5.26 -28.00
C THR A 336 -22.37 4.50 -26.83
N LYS A 337 -21.55 3.80 -26.05
CA LYS A 337 -21.97 3.12 -24.82
C LYS A 337 -22.59 4.09 -23.81
N ALA A 338 -21.97 5.25 -23.59
CA ALA A 338 -22.51 6.27 -22.70
C ALA A 338 -23.90 6.78 -23.15
N LYS A 339 -24.09 7.01 -24.46
CA LYS A 339 -25.41 7.38 -25.02
C LYS A 339 -26.47 6.32 -24.77
N LEU A 340 -26.15 5.04 -25.04
CA LEU A 340 -27.08 3.93 -24.85
C LEU A 340 -27.45 3.76 -23.38
N ILE A 341 -26.46 3.76 -22.48
CA ILE A 341 -26.68 3.62 -21.03
C ILE A 341 -27.52 4.78 -20.48
N CYS A 342 -27.26 6.01 -20.92
CA CYS A 342 -28.06 7.17 -20.48
C CYS A 342 -29.48 7.16 -21.04
N SER A 343 -29.69 6.57 -22.23
CA SER A 343 -31.03 6.50 -22.84
C SER A 343 -31.93 5.44 -22.19
N ASP A 344 -31.35 4.33 -21.76
CA ASP A 344 -32.10 3.21 -21.20
C ASP A 344 -31.20 2.34 -20.30
N ASN A 345 -31.64 2.16 -19.06
CA ASN A 345 -30.89 1.43 -18.03
C ASN A 345 -30.68 -0.06 -18.34
N GLU A 346 -31.48 -0.69 -19.22
CA GLU A 346 -31.26 -2.08 -19.66
C GLU A 346 -29.93 -2.21 -20.43
N TRP A 347 -29.54 -1.19 -21.21
CA TRP A 347 -28.26 -1.16 -21.90
C TRP A 347 -27.08 -1.24 -20.93
N LYS A 348 -27.21 -0.66 -19.71
CA LYS A 348 -26.14 -0.71 -18.70
C LYS A 348 -25.78 -2.16 -18.37
N GLY A 349 -26.76 -3.02 -18.11
CA GLY A 349 -26.52 -4.44 -17.82
C GLY A 349 -25.89 -5.17 -19.01
N LEU A 350 -26.48 -5.04 -20.19
CA LEU A 350 -26.00 -5.71 -21.40
C LEU A 350 -24.56 -5.34 -21.77
N ILE A 351 -24.21 -4.05 -21.69
CA ILE A 351 -22.86 -3.55 -22.01
C ILE A 351 -21.86 -4.05 -20.97
N ILE A 352 -22.16 -3.94 -19.67
CA ILE A 352 -21.26 -4.39 -18.61
C ILE A 352 -21.02 -5.90 -18.71
N ASP A 353 -22.04 -6.72 -18.95
CA ASP A 353 -21.92 -8.16 -19.10
C ASP A 353 -21.04 -8.55 -20.31
N ALA A 354 -21.21 -7.86 -21.43
CA ALA A 354 -20.36 -8.06 -22.61
C ALA A 354 -18.89 -7.66 -22.35
N GLU A 355 -18.65 -6.53 -21.69
CA GLU A 355 -17.30 -6.05 -21.35
C GLU A 355 -16.55 -6.94 -20.36
N GLN A 356 -17.26 -7.72 -19.53
CA GLN A 356 -16.65 -8.67 -18.58
C GLN A 356 -16.03 -9.88 -19.27
N PHE A 357 -16.44 -10.18 -20.51
CA PHE A 357 -15.82 -11.29 -21.24
C PHE A 357 -14.36 -10.96 -21.55
N GLN A 358 -13.47 -11.77 -21.01
CA GLN A 358 -12.03 -11.51 -20.99
C GLN A 358 -11.43 -11.29 -22.39
N TYR A 359 -11.98 -11.95 -23.42
CA TYR A 359 -11.51 -11.82 -24.79
C TYR A 359 -11.76 -10.41 -25.37
N PHE A 360 -12.80 -9.72 -24.93
CA PHE A 360 -13.14 -8.41 -25.45
C PHE A 360 -12.41 -7.27 -24.72
N ASP A 361 -12.08 -7.49 -23.48
CA ASP A 361 -11.39 -6.51 -22.59
C ASP A 361 -11.91 -5.07 -22.74
N GLY A 362 -13.24 -4.94 -22.83
CA GLY A 362 -13.93 -3.67 -23.00
C GLY A 362 -14.13 -3.20 -24.44
N GLN A 363 -13.60 -3.89 -25.46
CA GLN A 363 -13.83 -3.61 -26.89
C GLN A 363 -15.03 -4.39 -27.40
N ILE A 364 -16.17 -3.78 -27.39
CA ILE A 364 -17.44 -4.39 -27.85
C ILE A 364 -18.09 -3.62 -29.02
N GLY A 365 -17.33 -2.71 -29.66
CA GLY A 365 -17.82 -1.90 -30.78
C GLY A 365 -18.39 -2.74 -31.93
N PHE A 366 -17.77 -3.88 -32.23
CA PHE A 366 -18.27 -4.80 -33.25
C PHE A 366 -19.63 -5.41 -32.87
N LEU A 367 -19.90 -5.72 -31.60
CA LEU A 367 -21.21 -6.17 -31.13
C LEU A 367 -22.28 -5.09 -31.29
N LEU A 368 -21.91 -3.86 -30.97
CA LEU A 368 -22.77 -2.68 -31.17
C LEU A 368 -23.12 -2.53 -32.66
N GLU A 369 -22.12 -2.59 -33.55
CA GLU A 369 -22.34 -2.48 -34.99
C GLU A 369 -23.23 -3.63 -35.53
N MET A 370 -22.98 -4.87 -35.13
CA MET A 370 -23.81 -6.01 -35.51
C MET A 370 -25.26 -5.92 -35.01
N SER A 371 -25.46 -5.21 -33.90
CA SER A 371 -26.82 -5.04 -33.33
C SER A 371 -27.64 -3.95 -33.99
N LYS A 372 -27.08 -3.17 -34.94
CA LYS A 372 -27.85 -2.14 -35.66
C LYS A 372 -28.92 -2.71 -36.55
N ASN A 373 -30.06 -2.06 -36.58
CA ASN A 373 -31.11 -2.26 -37.52
C ASN A 373 -30.88 -1.49 -38.84
N ASN A 374 -31.68 -1.76 -39.87
CA ASN A 374 -31.61 -1.08 -41.17
C ASN A 374 -31.72 0.47 -41.05
N GLY A 375 -32.21 1.00 -39.94
CA GLY A 375 -32.32 2.43 -39.63
C GLY A 375 -31.17 2.98 -38.77
N ASN A 376 -30.06 2.26 -38.59
CA ASN A 376 -28.94 2.61 -37.73
C ASN A 376 -29.28 2.70 -36.22
N GLU A 377 -30.40 2.21 -35.78
CA GLU A 377 -30.79 2.11 -34.39
C GLU A 377 -30.23 0.82 -33.77
N TYR A 378 -29.75 0.87 -32.53
CA TYR A 378 -29.23 -0.27 -31.81
C TYR A 378 -30.36 -1.10 -31.23
N ASP A 379 -30.39 -2.43 -31.54
CA ASP A 379 -31.38 -3.41 -31.06
C ASP A 379 -30.80 -4.25 -29.90
N LYS A 380 -31.40 -4.13 -28.72
CA LYS A 380 -30.97 -4.82 -27.51
C LYS A 380 -31.04 -6.35 -27.65
N ASN A 381 -32.07 -6.88 -28.30
CA ASN A 381 -32.22 -8.32 -28.41
C ASN A 381 -31.15 -8.91 -29.33
N LYS A 382 -30.84 -8.23 -30.43
CA LYS A 382 -29.73 -8.61 -31.30
C LYS A 382 -28.40 -8.53 -30.57
N PHE A 383 -28.15 -7.41 -29.83
CA PHE A 383 -26.93 -7.23 -29.05
C PHE A 383 -26.75 -8.38 -28.06
N LYS A 384 -27.79 -8.70 -27.30
CA LYS A 384 -27.78 -9.82 -26.35
C LYS A 384 -27.47 -11.14 -27.03
N GLN A 385 -28.19 -11.45 -28.11
CA GLN A 385 -28.01 -12.68 -28.88
C GLN A 385 -26.56 -12.82 -29.39
N TYR A 386 -26.00 -11.77 -29.98
CA TYR A 386 -24.63 -11.81 -30.50
C TYR A 386 -23.59 -11.88 -29.36
N SER A 387 -23.79 -11.18 -28.25
CA SER A 387 -22.94 -11.29 -27.08
C SER A 387 -22.89 -12.71 -26.52
N GLU A 388 -24.06 -13.36 -26.36
CA GLU A 388 -24.17 -14.75 -25.92
C GLU A 388 -23.49 -15.72 -26.89
N LEU A 389 -23.68 -15.55 -28.21
CA LEU A 389 -23.01 -16.38 -29.22
C LEU A 389 -21.51 -16.28 -29.19
N MET A 390 -20.96 -15.07 -29.03
CA MET A 390 -19.52 -14.85 -28.97
C MET A 390 -18.87 -15.40 -27.70
N GLN A 391 -19.62 -15.52 -26.62
CA GLN A 391 -19.12 -16.13 -25.35
C GLN A 391 -19.08 -17.67 -25.43
N LEU A 392 -19.70 -18.28 -26.44
CA LEU A 392 -19.71 -19.74 -26.65
C LEU A 392 -18.52 -20.22 -27.50
N ILE A 393 -17.82 -19.32 -28.18
CA ILE A 393 -16.66 -19.59 -29.03
C ILE A 393 -15.36 -19.47 -28.19
#